data_26a72b4aa777f5404101a538567385dc
#
_entry.id   26a72b4aa777f5404101a538567385dc
#
_cell.length_a   1.000
_cell.length_b   1.000
_cell.length_c   1.000
_cell.angle_alpha   90.00
_cell.angle_beta   90.00
_cell.angle_gamma   90.00
#
_symmetry.space_group_name_H-M   'P 1'
#
loop_
_entity.id
_entity.type
_entity.pdbx_description
1 polymer ?
#
loop_
_entity_poly.entity_id
_entity_poly.type
_entity_poly.pdbx_seq_one_letter_code
_entity_poly.pdbx_strand_id
1 'polypeptide(L)'
;DEFHKFVDIIENIREKDWRTVVEIINSSGETFTHIEPYRRHSILNALNPILRFGAPLTLALFNRSPLAMADLGDNDLNKWFSVTEKIAEFNTDMAISFVNRSPKLLGSTDIGELTEWADRGIALVSRDRHAAKAFIDHGFKGLESHVRTTTREQRAFILDVGSELALVNPECVENYFRYAPDVLHLFTHQNFRDWLAIGKEIAKKSSHLGAGYCRHSAVAFKRIPPAYHGEIFSTARMLLEVDWLLAGVFFESLPEVVERIDPAEIRKWAGTGLKVYEKDKKIAVDYFAFSPSLLADLDVRELEEWAFKGISVFEESPIRGRPYFSLKSKSSTDTIEELKGGVALKKVANILKFYAVGLSGVDFSIRSKHVLPLAEGLDFLNPIITGNVIYLEPKIKKYIDFEDNFNIYKLSVMHEVGHVQFSTTE
;
A
#
# COMPACT_ATOMS: atom_id res chain seq x y z
N ASP A 1 35.81 29.40 25.75
CA ASP A 1 35.44 30.37 24.74
C ASP A 1 34.95 29.68 23.48
N GLU A 2 33.76 30.07 23.01
CA GLU A 2 33.08 29.43 21.84
C GLU A 2 33.93 29.47 20.58
N PHE A 3 34.61 30.59 20.34
CA PHE A 3 35.44 30.76 19.16
C PHE A 3 36.62 29.77 19.14
N HIS A 4 37.31 29.59 20.27
CA HIS A 4 38.40 28.63 20.34
C HIS A 4 37.95 27.21 20.10
N LYS A 5 36.80 26.80 20.68
CA LYS A 5 36.22 25.46 20.43
C LYS A 5 35.84 25.25 18.96
N PHE A 6 35.27 26.28 18.34
CA PHE A 6 34.94 26.20 16.91
C PHE A 6 36.23 26.07 16.06
N VAL A 7 37.27 26.83 16.38
CA VAL A 7 38.58 26.71 15.70
C VAL A 7 39.19 25.33 15.92
N ASP A 8 39.16 24.80 17.14
CA ASP A 8 39.66 23.44 17.41
C ASP A 8 38.94 22.36 16.60
N ILE A 9 37.60 22.47 16.45
CA ILE A 9 36.80 21.59 15.61
C ILE A 9 37.24 21.68 14.12
N ILE A 10 37.39 22.92 13.64
CA ILE A 10 37.83 23.19 12.27
C ILE A 10 39.22 22.62 12.00
N GLU A 11 40.15 22.80 12.91
CA GLU A 11 41.50 22.28 12.78
C GLU A 11 41.54 20.75 12.78
N ASN A 12 40.79 20.10 13.62
CA ASN A 12 40.68 18.64 13.67
C ASN A 12 40.10 18.05 12.38
N ILE A 13 39.15 18.75 11.71
CA ILE A 13 38.57 18.31 10.46
C ILE A 13 39.50 18.63 9.30
N ARG A 14 40.19 19.76 9.27
CA ARG A 14 41.06 20.27 8.21
C ARG A 14 42.08 19.25 7.77
N GLU A 15 42.69 18.56 8.74
CA GLU A 15 43.70 17.56 8.48
C GLU A 15 43.16 16.33 7.71
N LYS A 16 41.87 16.07 7.82
CA LYS A 16 41.21 14.90 7.23
C LYS A 16 40.37 15.25 5.99
N ASP A 17 39.66 16.37 6.01
CA ASP A 17 38.77 16.80 4.93
C ASP A 17 38.58 18.33 4.91
N TRP A 18 39.42 19.02 4.15
CA TRP A 18 39.36 20.47 4.01
C TRP A 18 38.07 20.98 3.34
N ARG A 19 37.37 20.13 2.50
CA ARG A 19 36.13 20.52 1.81
C ARG A 19 35.02 20.68 2.83
N THR A 20 34.88 19.74 3.74
CA THR A 20 33.94 19.84 4.87
C THR A 20 34.20 21.06 5.74
N VAL A 21 35.46 21.44 5.96
CA VAL A 21 35.80 22.68 6.67
C VAL A 21 35.20 23.90 5.97
N VAL A 22 35.37 24.00 4.65
CA VAL A 22 34.79 25.12 3.88
C VAL A 22 33.27 25.16 4.01
N GLU A 23 32.60 24.02 3.96
CA GLU A 23 31.14 23.93 4.12
C GLU A 23 30.70 24.36 5.52
N ILE A 24 31.39 23.92 6.58
CA ILE A 24 31.09 24.33 7.97
C ILE A 24 31.28 25.84 8.14
N ILE A 25 32.38 26.40 7.62
CA ILE A 25 32.64 27.85 7.72
C ILE A 25 31.55 28.63 6.98
N ASN A 26 31.19 28.21 5.75
CA ASN A 26 30.18 28.90 4.96
C ASN A 26 28.80 28.87 5.61
N SER A 27 28.42 27.76 6.26
CA SER A 27 27.13 27.60 6.94
C SER A 27 27.12 28.17 8.39
N SER A 28 28.29 28.45 8.99
CA SER A 28 28.39 28.84 10.40
C SER A 28 27.67 30.15 10.71
N GLY A 29 27.76 31.13 9.83
CA GLY A 29 27.07 32.41 9.99
C GLY A 29 25.56 32.23 10.10
N GLU A 30 24.96 31.49 9.19
CA GLU A 30 23.54 31.20 9.21
C GLU A 30 23.15 30.30 10.38
N THR A 31 23.91 29.25 10.63
CA THR A 31 23.68 28.30 11.73
C THR A 31 23.69 29.01 13.11
N PHE A 32 24.69 29.86 13.38
CA PHE A 32 24.83 30.52 14.70
C PHE A 32 23.95 31.76 14.85
N THR A 33 23.53 32.43 13.81
CA THR A 33 22.72 33.65 13.89
C THR A 33 21.42 33.44 14.65
N HIS A 34 20.80 32.29 14.52
CA HIS A 34 19.49 31.95 15.08
C HIS A 34 19.57 31.17 16.40
N ILE A 35 20.79 30.96 16.98
CA ILE A 35 20.98 30.16 18.19
C ILE A 35 21.46 31.06 19.32
N GLU A 36 20.82 30.95 20.50
CA GLU A 36 21.23 31.62 21.72
C GLU A 36 22.69 31.25 22.11
N PRO A 37 23.53 32.20 22.58
CA PRO A 37 24.94 31.96 22.85
C PRO A 37 25.22 30.73 23.71
N TYR A 38 24.47 30.55 24.82
CA TYR A 38 24.70 29.40 25.70
C TYR A 38 24.43 28.06 25.01
N ARG A 39 23.48 28.01 24.05
CA ARG A 39 23.17 26.81 23.27
C ARG A 39 24.22 26.52 22.19
N ARG A 40 24.89 27.55 21.67
CA ARG A 40 26.04 27.36 20.75
C ARG A 40 27.15 26.59 21.44
N HIS A 41 27.44 26.94 22.71
CA HIS A 41 28.41 26.21 23.51
C HIS A 41 28.06 24.73 23.71
N SER A 42 26.78 24.42 23.92
CA SER A 42 26.30 23.03 24.02
C SER A 42 26.52 22.24 22.74
N ILE A 43 26.24 22.84 21.55
CA ILE A 43 26.51 22.20 20.25
C ILE A 43 28.01 21.91 20.09
N LEU A 44 28.87 22.92 20.31
CA LEU A 44 30.32 22.76 20.11
C LEU A 44 30.89 21.69 21.06
N ASN A 45 30.40 21.62 22.30
CA ASN A 45 30.81 20.56 23.23
C ASN A 45 30.36 19.17 22.75
N ALA A 46 29.14 19.05 22.21
CA ALA A 46 28.59 17.78 21.72
C ALA A 46 29.24 17.31 20.41
N LEU A 47 29.76 18.24 19.60
CA LEU A 47 30.48 17.89 18.36
C LEU A 47 31.86 17.29 18.65
N ASN A 48 32.51 17.68 19.74
CA ASN A 48 33.87 17.22 20.02
C ASN A 48 34.03 15.68 20.06
N PRO A 49 33.22 14.89 20.78
CA PRO A 49 33.32 13.42 20.75
C PRO A 49 32.95 12.84 19.39
N ILE A 50 32.14 13.54 18.58
CA ILE A 50 31.67 13.10 17.28
C ILE A 50 32.76 13.20 16.19
N LEU A 51 33.75 14.08 16.35
CA LEU A 51 34.86 14.25 15.42
C LEU A 51 35.60 12.95 15.09
N ARG A 52 35.63 12.01 16.04
CA ARG A 52 36.27 10.68 15.84
C ARG A 52 35.57 9.84 14.76
N PHE A 53 34.29 10.09 14.47
CA PHE A 53 33.50 9.38 13.46
C PHE A 53 33.61 10.00 12.05
N GLY A 54 34.27 11.13 11.92
CA GLY A 54 34.60 11.75 10.65
C GLY A 54 33.77 13.00 10.32
N ALA A 55 34.32 13.73 9.36
CA ALA A 55 33.81 15.02 8.91
C ALA A 55 32.35 15.02 8.44
N PRO A 56 31.85 14.03 7.67
CA PRO A 56 30.47 14.05 7.19
C PRO A 56 29.42 14.02 8.30
N LEU A 57 29.63 13.26 9.38
CA LEU A 57 28.70 13.24 10.51
C LEU A 57 28.74 14.54 11.30
N THR A 58 29.94 15.11 11.49
CA THR A 58 30.12 16.40 12.16
C THR A 58 29.38 17.50 11.40
N LEU A 59 29.51 17.56 10.08
CA LEU A 59 28.80 18.49 9.22
C LEU A 59 27.27 18.31 9.30
N ALA A 60 26.80 17.07 9.24
CA ALA A 60 25.37 16.77 9.34
C ALA A 60 24.79 17.28 10.68
N LEU A 61 25.45 16.98 11.81
CA LEU A 61 25.06 17.46 13.12
C LEU A 61 25.08 18.98 13.21
N PHE A 62 26.16 19.60 12.75
CA PHE A 62 26.29 21.06 12.76
C PHE A 62 25.11 21.72 12.04
N ASN A 63 24.79 21.26 10.82
CA ASN A 63 23.73 21.82 10.00
C ASN A 63 22.31 21.52 10.51
N ARG A 64 22.10 20.42 11.26
CA ARG A 64 20.78 19.99 11.74
C ARG A 64 20.48 20.35 13.18
N SER A 65 21.51 20.70 13.98
CA SER A 65 21.33 21.12 15.37
C SER A 65 20.34 22.28 15.55
N PRO A 66 20.32 23.33 14.70
CA PRO A 66 19.35 24.41 14.85
C PRO A 66 17.90 23.93 14.74
N LEU A 67 17.63 22.98 13.82
CA LEU A 67 16.29 22.41 13.67
C LEU A 67 15.90 21.55 14.87
N ALA A 68 16.81 20.73 15.39
CA ALA A 68 16.57 19.93 16.58
C ALA A 68 16.34 20.80 17.83
N MET A 69 17.06 21.91 17.95
CA MET A 69 16.91 22.86 19.04
C MET A 69 15.59 23.60 19.06
N ALA A 70 14.92 23.73 17.92
CA ALA A 70 13.60 24.38 17.86
C ALA A 70 12.56 23.61 18.67
N ASP A 71 12.70 22.28 18.72
CA ASP A 71 11.72 21.37 19.33
C ASP A 71 12.22 20.73 20.64
N LEU A 72 13.55 20.77 20.93
CA LEU A 72 14.17 20.14 22.10
C LEU A 72 14.66 21.14 23.11
N GLY A 73 14.37 20.90 24.40
CA GLY A 73 15.07 21.51 25.51
C GLY A 73 16.50 20.97 25.65
N ASP A 74 17.33 21.63 26.49
CA ASP A 74 18.76 21.32 26.59
C ASP A 74 19.05 19.85 27.00
N ASN A 75 18.28 19.30 27.94
CA ASN A 75 18.46 17.90 28.36
C ASN A 75 18.13 16.91 27.22
N ASP A 76 17.10 17.17 26.43
CA ASP A 76 16.71 16.30 25.36
C ASP A 76 17.61 16.48 24.14
N LEU A 77 18.14 17.65 23.91
CA LEU A 77 19.19 17.90 22.94
C LEU A 77 20.46 17.09 23.25
N ASN A 78 20.88 17.05 24.53
CA ASN A 78 22.02 16.23 24.93
C ASN A 78 21.74 14.73 24.71
N LYS A 79 20.51 14.27 24.96
CA LYS A 79 20.11 12.89 24.61
C LYS A 79 20.18 12.63 23.10
N TRP A 80 19.72 13.58 22.28
CA TRP A 80 19.78 13.45 20.82
C TRP A 80 21.22 13.29 20.31
N PHE A 81 22.18 14.09 20.86
CA PHE A 81 23.60 13.91 20.56
C PHE A 81 24.13 12.56 21.03
N SER A 82 23.77 12.13 22.24
CA SER A 82 24.19 10.83 22.80
C SER A 82 23.66 9.66 21.99
N VAL A 83 22.41 9.72 21.51
CA VAL A 83 21.83 8.71 20.61
C VAL A 83 22.56 8.68 19.27
N THR A 84 22.90 9.85 18.73
CA THR A 84 23.69 9.96 17.50
C THR A 84 25.07 9.30 17.65
N GLU A 85 25.76 9.59 18.75
CA GLU A 85 27.06 9.00 19.07
C GLU A 85 26.95 7.46 19.18
N LYS A 86 25.95 6.97 19.91
CA LYS A 86 25.67 5.54 20.05
C LYS A 86 25.45 4.84 18.71
N ILE A 87 24.67 5.44 17.80
CA ILE A 87 24.49 4.89 16.44
C ILE A 87 25.79 4.92 15.67
N ALA A 88 26.58 6.01 15.77
CA ALA A 88 27.84 6.17 15.05
C ALA A 88 28.90 5.14 15.44
N GLU A 89 28.91 4.65 16.68
CA GLU A 89 29.77 3.56 17.14
C GLU A 89 29.57 2.28 16.34
N PHE A 90 28.38 2.05 15.82
CA PHE A 90 28.03 0.89 15.01
C PHE A 90 28.14 1.18 13.51
N ASN A 91 27.64 2.34 13.07
CA ASN A 91 27.67 2.73 11.67
C ASN A 91 27.44 4.25 11.49
N THR A 92 28.44 4.92 10.92
CA THR A 92 28.41 6.37 10.68
C THR A 92 27.33 6.81 9.71
N ASP A 93 27.06 6.02 8.64
CA ASP A 93 26.01 6.36 7.66
C ASP A 93 24.62 6.31 8.29
N MET A 94 24.37 5.33 9.19
CA MET A 94 23.10 5.26 9.96
C MET A 94 22.96 6.48 10.86
N ALA A 95 24.05 6.94 11.49
CA ALA A 95 24.03 8.14 12.33
C ALA A 95 23.73 9.39 11.49
N ILE A 96 24.33 9.52 10.30
CA ILE A 96 24.04 10.62 9.37
C ILE A 96 22.57 10.60 8.96
N SER A 97 22.00 9.44 8.66
CA SER A 97 20.58 9.30 8.33
C SER A 97 19.68 9.70 9.50
N PHE A 98 20.00 9.26 10.70
CA PHE A 98 19.30 9.65 11.93
C PHE A 98 19.30 11.18 12.12
N VAL A 99 20.46 11.80 12.05
CA VAL A 99 20.64 13.25 12.21
C VAL A 99 19.86 14.04 11.15
N ASN A 100 19.88 13.60 9.91
CA ASN A 100 19.22 14.31 8.82
C ASN A 100 17.69 14.24 8.87
N ARG A 101 17.12 13.21 9.52
CA ARG A 101 15.69 12.94 9.51
C ARG A 101 14.99 13.19 10.84
N SER A 102 15.62 12.85 11.96
CA SER A 102 15.01 12.97 13.29
C SER A 102 14.49 14.37 13.64
N PRO A 103 15.12 15.49 13.25
CA PRO A 103 14.58 16.82 13.55
C PRO A 103 13.18 17.06 12.97
N LYS A 104 12.86 16.45 11.83
CA LYS A 104 11.53 16.59 11.22
C LYS A 104 10.41 15.86 11.99
N LEU A 105 10.76 14.89 12.81
CA LEU A 105 9.83 14.12 13.61
C LEU A 105 9.65 14.69 15.02
N LEU A 106 10.63 15.44 15.54
CA LEU A 106 10.65 15.95 16.90
C LEU A 106 9.44 16.82 17.26
N GLY A 107 8.89 17.58 16.31
CA GLY A 107 7.65 18.33 16.54
C GLY A 107 6.38 17.49 16.76
N SER A 108 6.47 16.16 16.61
CA SER A 108 5.34 15.23 16.72
C SER A 108 5.66 13.96 17.52
N THR A 109 6.94 13.72 17.86
CA THR A 109 7.43 12.63 18.71
C THR A 109 8.31 13.21 19.81
N ASP A 110 8.49 12.47 20.89
CA ASP A 110 9.48 12.82 21.92
C ASP A 110 10.83 12.14 21.65
N ILE A 111 11.88 12.63 22.32
CA ILE A 111 13.23 12.07 22.19
C ILE A 111 13.31 10.61 22.69
N GLY A 112 12.41 10.21 23.59
CA GLY A 112 12.31 8.84 24.06
C GLY A 112 11.91 7.87 22.95
N GLU A 113 10.90 8.22 22.13
CA GLU A 113 10.50 7.41 20.96
C GLU A 113 11.64 7.30 19.94
N LEU A 114 12.35 8.40 19.68
CA LEU A 114 13.50 8.39 18.77
C LEU A 114 14.65 7.53 19.31
N THR A 115 14.85 7.52 20.63
CA THR A 115 15.85 6.68 21.30
C THR A 115 15.46 5.20 21.17
N GLU A 116 14.18 4.85 21.43
CA GLU A 116 13.67 3.49 21.26
C GLU A 116 13.85 3.00 19.83
N TRP A 117 13.61 3.86 18.84
CA TRP A 117 13.83 3.54 17.44
C TRP A 117 15.31 3.27 17.13
N ALA A 118 16.19 4.17 17.58
CA ALA A 118 17.63 4.00 17.43
C ALA A 118 18.12 2.70 18.06
N ASP A 119 17.65 2.37 19.27
CA ASP A 119 18.02 1.15 19.98
C ASP A 119 17.58 -0.12 19.25
N ARG A 120 16.38 -0.12 18.64
CA ARG A 120 15.95 -1.23 17.76
C ARG A 120 16.85 -1.36 16.53
N GLY A 121 17.20 -0.24 15.88
CA GLY A 121 18.13 -0.25 14.75
C GLY A 121 19.51 -0.78 15.13
N ILE A 122 20.05 -0.36 16.26
CA ILE A 122 21.33 -0.85 16.80
C ILE A 122 21.27 -2.35 17.11
N ALA A 123 20.17 -2.82 17.69
CA ALA A 123 20.00 -4.25 18.00
C ALA A 123 19.99 -5.12 16.72
N LEU A 124 19.59 -4.57 15.58
CA LEU A 124 19.66 -5.28 14.30
C LEU A 124 21.09 -5.44 13.77
N VAL A 125 22.04 -4.55 14.14
CA VAL A 125 23.40 -4.56 13.57
C VAL A 125 24.11 -5.89 13.84
N SER A 126 23.90 -6.49 15.00
CA SER A 126 24.51 -7.79 15.36
C SER A 126 23.96 -8.96 14.54
N ARG A 127 22.78 -8.80 13.94
CA ARG A 127 22.10 -9.83 13.14
C ARG A 127 22.32 -9.59 11.64
N ASP A 128 22.10 -8.37 11.18
CA ASP A 128 22.26 -7.95 9.78
C ASP A 128 22.47 -6.42 9.70
N ARG A 129 23.65 -6.00 9.24
CA ARG A 129 23.98 -4.56 9.09
C ARG A 129 23.15 -3.88 8.00
N HIS A 130 22.80 -4.60 6.94
CA HIS A 130 21.98 -4.06 5.86
C HIS A 130 20.54 -3.84 6.33
N ALA A 131 19.99 -4.80 7.07
CA ALA A 131 18.69 -4.67 7.72
C ALA A 131 18.66 -3.48 8.70
N ALA A 132 19.68 -3.33 9.52
CA ALA A 132 19.80 -2.21 10.46
C ALA A 132 19.82 -0.86 9.75
N LYS A 133 20.63 -0.75 8.68
CA LYS A 133 20.69 0.47 7.87
C LYS A 133 19.35 0.78 7.21
N ALA A 134 18.72 -0.20 6.56
CA ALA A 134 17.41 -0.03 5.94
C ALA A 134 16.34 0.40 6.95
N PHE A 135 16.34 -0.19 8.16
CA PHE A 135 15.42 0.17 9.22
C PHE A 135 15.55 1.62 9.66
N ILE A 136 16.78 2.11 9.84
CA ILE A 136 17.02 3.51 10.22
C ILE A 136 16.75 4.47 9.06
N ASP A 137 17.31 4.20 7.87
CA ASP A 137 17.22 5.12 6.73
C ASP A 137 15.79 5.27 6.20
N HIS A 138 15.09 4.14 6.05
CA HIS A 138 13.78 4.11 5.42
C HIS A 138 12.63 4.20 6.41
N GLY A 139 12.83 3.73 7.64
CA GLY A 139 11.81 3.81 8.67
C GLY A 139 11.41 5.25 8.97
N PHE A 140 12.36 6.13 9.21
CA PHE A 140 12.10 7.57 9.40
C PHE A 140 11.42 8.20 8.18
N LYS A 141 11.89 7.90 6.98
CA LYS A 141 11.31 8.43 5.74
C LYS A 141 9.87 7.97 5.54
N GLY A 142 9.58 6.71 5.84
CA GLY A 142 8.24 6.15 5.68
C GLY A 142 7.23 6.73 6.66
N LEU A 143 7.60 6.93 7.94
CA LEU A 143 6.71 7.46 8.97
C LEU A 143 6.55 8.99 8.95
N GLU A 144 7.43 9.74 8.29
CA GLU A 144 7.43 11.21 8.31
C GLU A 144 6.05 11.80 7.97
N SER A 145 5.33 11.21 7.00
CA SER A 145 4.00 11.67 6.59
C SER A 145 2.87 11.29 7.55
N HIS A 146 3.08 10.34 8.45
CA HIS A 146 2.04 9.76 9.31
C HIS A 146 2.25 9.97 10.80
N VAL A 147 3.37 10.57 11.21
CA VAL A 147 3.71 10.75 12.61
C VAL A 147 2.65 11.51 13.41
N ARG A 148 1.97 12.47 12.76
CA ARG A 148 0.90 13.27 13.40
C ARG A 148 -0.45 12.55 13.48
N THR A 149 -0.66 11.51 12.69
CA THR A 149 -1.93 10.77 12.60
C THR A 149 -1.90 9.44 13.35
N THR A 150 -0.74 9.02 13.86
CA THR A 150 -0.56 7.78 14.62
C THR A 150 -0.29 8.04 16.09
N THR A 151 -0.82 7.17 16.97
CA THR A 151 -0.50 7.21 18.41
C THR A 151 0.89 6.64 18.67
N ARG A 152 1.44 6.89 19.89
CA ARG A 152 2.73 6.30 20.30
C ARG A 152 2.71 4.78 20.25
N GLU A 153 1.64 4.15 20.74
CA GLU A 153 1.48 2.70 20.74
C GLU A 153 1.43 2.12 19.32
N GLN A 154 0.74 2.82 18.40
CA GLN A 154 0.70 2.44 16.99
C GLN A 154 2.08 2.53 16.35
N ARG A 155 2.83 3.60 16.62
CA ARG A 155 4.21 3.75 16.12
C ARG A 155 5.14 2.70 16.69
N ALA A 156 5.08 2.43 18.01
CA ALA A 156 5.86 1.36 18.62
C ALA A 156 5.60 -0.02 17.98
N PHE A 157 4.32 -0.34 17.74
CA PHE A 157 3.93 -1.57 17.07
C PHE A 157 4.45 -1.63 15.62
N ILE A 158 4.33 -0.54 14.85
CA ILE A 158 4.87 -0.44 13.49
C ILE A 158 6.39 -0.64 13.49
N LEU A 159 7.10 -0.09 14.49
CA LEU A 159 8.54 -0.25 14.63
C LEU A 159 8.94 -1.70 14.93
N ASP A 160 8.23 -2.39 15.81
CA ASP A 160 8.51 -3.78 16.13
C ASP A 160 8.40 -4.67 14.90
N VAL A 161 7.30 -4.56 14.15
CA VAL A 161 7.09 -5.30 12.91
C VAL A 161 8.09 -4.89 11.82
N GLY A 162 8.40 -3.59 11.71
CA GLY A 162 9.39 -3.08 10.76
C GLY A 162 10.79 -3.64 11.00
N SER A 163 11.17 -3.84 12.28
CA SER A 163 12.44 -4.48 12.64
C SER A 163 12.50 -5.95 12.20
N GLU A 164 11.40 -6.69 12.37
CA GLU A 164 11.31 -8.06 11.88
C GLU A 164 11.34 -8.14 10.35
N LEU A 165 10.60 -7.26 9.67
CA LEU A 165 10.57 -7.20 8.20
C LEU A 165 11.95 -6.85 7.63
N ALA A 166 12.71 -5.97 8.29
CA ALA A 166 14.06 -5.62 7.87
C ALA A 166 14.99 -6.84 7.81
N LEU A 167 14.81 -7.79 8.73
CA LEU A 167 15.55 -9.07 8.71
C LEU A 167 15.05 -10.05 7.64
N VAL A 168 13.80 -9.93 7.22
CA VAL A 168 13.23 -10.74 6.14
C VAL A 168 13.65 -10.20 4.78
N ASN A 169 13.47 -8.90 4.57
CA ASN A 169 13.82 -8.21 3.33
C ASN A 169 13.97 -6.71 3.54
N PRO A 170 15.22 -6.19 3.63
CA PRO A 170 15.48 -4.77 3.86
C PRO A 170 14.87 -3.82 2.83
N GLU A 171 14.74 -4.25 1.57
CA GLU A 171 14.21 -3.41 0.49
C GLU A 171 12.71 -3.14 0.62
N CYS A 172 11.98 -3.95 1.39
CA CYS A 172 10.55 -3.75 1.65
C CYS A 172 10.26 -2.74 2.76
N VAL A 173 11.24 -2.38 3.56
CA VAL A 173 11.09 -1.60 4.80
C VAL A 173 10.51 -0.22 4.54
N GLU A 174 10.99 0.51 3.52
CA GLU A 174 10.49 1.84 3.19
C GLU A 174 8.98 1.82 2.90
N ASN A 175 8.55 0.91 2.03
CA ASN A 175 7.13 0.81 1.67
C ASN A 175 6.27 0.33 2.86
N TYR A 176 6.79 -0.57 3.68
CA TYR A 176 6.11 -0.96 4.90
C TYR A 176 5.85 0.26 5.81
N PHE A 177 6.88 1.02 6.18
CA PHE A 177 6.71 2.18 7.05
C PHE A 177 5.82 3.28 6.45
N ARG A 178 5.83 3.41 5.13
CA ARG A 178 4.99 4.39 4.43
C ARG A 178 3.50 4.02 4.45
N TYR A 179 3.16 2.74 4.32
CA TYR A 179 1.78 2.30 4.11
C TYR A 179 1.16 1.57 5.31
N ALA A 180 1.96 1.04 6.24
CA ALA A 180 1.43 0.40 7.44
C ALA A 180 0.52 1.30 8.29
N PRO A 181 0.81 2.60 8.48
CA PRO A 181 -0.11 3.50 9.18
C PRO A 181 -1.49 3.58 8.53
N ASP A 182 -1.54 3.64 7.20
CA ASP A 182 -2.79 3.69 6.44
C ASP A 182 -3.67 2.46 6.70
N VAL A 183 -3.07 1.27 6.57
CA VAL A 183 -3.83 0.02 6.75
C VAL A 183 -4.17 -0.27 8.21
N LEU A 184 -3.37 0.21 9.16
CA LEU A 184 -3.65 0.06 10.59
C LEU A 184 -4.97 0.71 11.00
N HIS A 185 -5.36 1.82 10.35
CA HIS A 185 -6.64 2.48 10.59
C HIS A 185 -7.83 1.76 9.91
N LEU A 186 -7.56 0.98 8.85
CA LEU A 186 -8.61 0.29 8.09
C LEU A 186 -8.93 -1.09 8.64
N PHE A 187 -7.96 -1.74 9.30
CA PHE A 187 -8.03 -3.15 9.62
C PHE A 187 -8.42 -3.41 11.08
N THR A 188 -9.16 -4.52 11.27
CA THR A 188 -9.22 -5.17 12.58
C THR A 188 -7.84 -5.70 12.94
N HIS A 189 -7.62 -6.01 14.22
CA HIS A 189 -6.35 -6.61 14.67
C HIS A 189 -6.02 -7.91 13.93
N GLN A 190 -7.03 -8.75 13.64
CA GLN A 190 -6.84 -9.98 12.88
C GLN A 190 -6.46 -9.70 11.42
N ASN A 191 -7.17 -8.80 10.76
CA ASN A 191 -6.87 -8.44 9.37
C ASN A 191 -5.46 -7.86 9.22
N PHE A 192 -5.00 -7.08 10.21
CA PHE A 192 -3.64 -6.56 10.19
C PHE A 192 -2.59 -7.68 10.33
N ARG A 193 -2.83 -8.67 11.19
CA ARG A 193 -1.96 -9.86 11.29
C ARG A 193 -1.91 -10.64 9.98
N ASP A 194 -3.06 -10.82 9.34
CA ASP A 194 -3.15 -11.51 8.05
C ASP A 194 -2.38 -10.76 6.96
N TRP A 195 -2.54 -9.44 6.93
CA TRP A 195 -1.79 -8.56 6.03
C TRP A 195 -0.27 -8.72 6.22
N LEU A 196 0.20 -8.70 7.47
CA LEU A 196 1.62 -8.88 7.78
C LEU A 196 2.13 -10.27 7.38
N ALA A 197 1.38 -11.32 7.69
CA ALA A 197 1.78 -12.69 7.39
C ALA A 197 1.95 -12.91 5.88
N ILE A 198 0.97 -12.48 5.08
CA ILE A 198 1.03 -12.57 3.62
C ILE A 198 2.20 -11.74 3.07
N GLY A 199 2.34 -10.49 3.53
CA GLY A 199 3.41 -9.61 3.07
C GLY A 199 4.80 -10.17 3.36
N LYS A 200 5.03 -10.75 4.54
CA LYS A 200 6.30 -11.41 4.90
C LYS A 200 6.61 -12.60 3.98
N GLU A 201 5.64 -13.43 3.66
CA GLU A 201 5.85 -14.60 2.77
C GLU A 201 6.21 -14.15 1.33
N ILE A 202 5.54 -13.12 0.80
CA ILE A 202 5.87 -12.55 -0.50
C ILE A 202 7.28 -11.90 -0.46
N ALA A 203 7.57 -11.11 0.58
CA ALA A 203 8.85 -10.41 0.73
C ALA A 203 10.05 -11.36 0.85
N LYS A 204 9.89 -12.53 1.45
CA LYS A 204 10.92 -13.59 1.51
C LYS A 204 11.36 -14.08 0.13
N LYS A 205 10.50 -13.95 -0.89
CA LYS A 205 10.71 -14.51 -2.23
C LYS A 205 11.04 -13.43 -3.27
N SER A 206 10.52 -12.21 -3.09
CA SER A 206 10.69 -11.11 -4.04
C SER A 206 10.62 -9.76 -3.35
N SER A 207 11.71 -9.00 -3.40
CA SER A 207 11.75 -7.62 -2.92
C SER A 207 10.75 -6.74 -3.67
N HIS A 208 10.67 -6.89 -5.00
CA HIS A 208 9.77 -6.10 -5.83
C HIS A 208 8.30 -6.30 -5.45
N LEU A 209 7.85 -7.56 -5.41
CA LEU A 209 6.46 -7.87 -5.07
C LEU A 209 6.17 -7.60 -3.59
N GLY A 210 7.12 -7.81 -2.68
CA GLY A 210 6.96 -7.48 -1.27
C GLY A 210 6.80 -5.98 -1.02
N ALA A 211 7.60 -5.16 -1.68
CA ALA A 211 7.47 -3.71 -1.63
C ALA A 211 6.18 -3.23 -2.31
N GLY A 212 5.84 -3.81 -3.46
CA GLY A 212 4.59 -3.56 -4.20
C GLY A 212 3.36 -3.94 -3.38
N TYR A 213 3.42 -5.06 -2.66
CA TYR A 213 2.34 -5.53 -1.78
C TYR A 213 1.89 -4.48 -0.78
N CYS A 214 2.82 -3.87 -0.03
CA CYS A 214 2.48 -2.84 0.95
C CYS A 214 1.74 -1.67 0.31
N ARG A 215 2.20 -1.21 -0.85
CA ARG A 215 1.60 -0.09 -1.58
C ARG A 215 0.24 -0.43 -2.16
N HIS A 216 0.17 -1.52 -2.93
CA HIS A 216 -1.03 -1.85 -3.70
C HIS A 216 -2.17 -2.32 -2.78
N SER A 217 -1.87 -3.09 -1.73
CA SER A 217 -2.87 -3.47 -0.75
C SER A 217 -3.45 -2.26 -0.02
N ALA A 218 -2.60 -1.32 0.44
CA ALA A 218 -3.09 -0.11 1.11
C ALA A 218 -4.02 0.72 0.20
N VAL A 219 -3.69 0.85 -1.10
CA VAL A 219 -4.54 1.55 -2.07
C VAL A 219 -5.86 0.82 -2.29
N ALA A 220 -5.83 -0.51 -2.45
CA ALA A 220 -7.03 -1.31 -2.69
C ALA A 220 -7.97 -1.31 -1.48
N PHE A 221 -7.46 -1.55 -0.27
CA PHE A 221 -8.28 -1.63 0.94
C PHE A 221 -8.92 -0.31 1.37
N LYS A 222 -8.44 0.84 0.91
CA LYS A 222 -9.15 2.12 1.07
C LYS A 222 -10.49 2.16 0.32
N ARG A 223 -10.66 1.31 -0.69
CA ARG A 223 -11.86 1.23 -1.54
C ARG A 223 -12.74 0.03 -1.21
N ILE A 224 -12.20 -1.00 -0.57
CA ILE A 224 -12.92 -2.21 -0.20
C ILE A 224 -13.65 -1.98 1.14
N PRO A 225 -14.98 -2.18 1.21
CA PRO A 225 -15.68 -2.10 2.49
C PRO A 225 -15.13 -3.09 3.53
N PRO A 226 -15.05 -2.71 4.82
CA PRO A 226 -14.46 -3.55 5.87
C PRO A 226 -15.05 -4.96 5.97
N ALA A 227 -16.34 -5.14 5.62
CA ALA A 227 -17.00 -6.44 5.61
C ALA A 227 -16.34 -7.48 4.70
N TYR A 228 -15.66 -7.05 3.64
CA TYR A 228 -15.00 -7.93 2.67
C TYR A 228 -13.51 -8.16 2.95
N HIS A 229 -12.89 -7.43 3.90
CA HIS A 229 -11.45 -7.54 4.15
C HIS A 229 -11.03 -8.98 4.47
N GLY A 230 -11.78 -9.70 5.31
CA GLY A 230 -11.52 -11.09 5.67
C GLY A 230 -11.57 -12.05 4.48
N GLU A 231 -12.50 -11.84 3.54
CA GLU A 231 -12.62 -12.65 2.33
C GLU A 231 -11.44 -12.41 1.37
N ILE A 232 -11.00 -11.15 1.22
CA ILE A 232 -9.83 -10.83 0.41
C ILE A 232 -8.57 -11.51 0.97
N PHE A 233 -8.36 -11.46 2.30
CA PHE A 233 -7.24 -12.15 2.92
C PHE A 233 -7.34 -13.67 2.82
N SER A 234 -8.54 -14.24 2.91
CA SER A 234 -8.77 -15.66 2.68
C SER A 234 -8.41 -16.06 1.24
N THR A 235 -8.83 -15.25 0.27
CA THR A 235 -8.50 -15.45 -1.15
C THR A 235 -6.99 -15.35 -1.39
N ALA A 236 -6.35 -14.35 -0.82
CA ALA A 236 -4.89 -14.18 -0.94
C ALA A 236 -4.11 -15.35 -0.32
N ARG A 237 -4.58 -15.89 0.82
CA ARG A 237 -3.98 -17.09 1.44
C ARG A 237 -4.13 -18.32 0.56
N MET A 238 -5.30 -18.54 -0.02
CA MET A 238 -5.52 -19.64 -0.99
C MET A 238 -4.52 -19.56 -2.16
N LEU A 239 -4.29 -18.37 -2.70
CA LEU A 239 -3.29 -18.16 -3.77
C LEU A 239 -1.86 -18.39 -3.27
N LEU A 240 -1.53 -17.91 -2.06
CA LEU A 240 -0.21 -18.05 -1.45
C LEU A 240 0.15 -19.51 -1.15
N GLU A 241 -0.82 -20.34 -0.75
CA GLU A 241 -0.65 -21.79 -0.53
C GLU A 241 -0.25 -22.52 -1.81
N VAL A 242 -0.72 -22.05 -2.97
CA VAL A 242 -0.36 -22.60 -4.28
C VAL A 242 0.99 -22.06 -4.76
N ASP A 243 1.13 -20.74 -4.80
CA ASP A 243 2.38 -20.08 -5.20
C ASP A 243 2.39 -18.62 -4.68
N TRP A 244 3.48 -18.25 -4.01
CA TRP A 244 3.69 -16.88 -3.53
C TRP A 244 3.58 -15.82 -4.65
N LEU A 245 3.95 -16.19 -5.88
CA LEU A 245 3.87 -15.30 -7.03
C LEU A 245 2.43 -14.92 -7.35
N LEU A 246 1.48 -15.88 -7.25
CA LEU A 246 0.06 -15.61 -7.46
C LEU A 246 -0.48 -14.58 -6.47
N ALA A 247 -0.15 -14.75 -5.19
CA ALA A 247 -0.54 -13.77 -4.17
C ALA A 247 0.09 -12.38 -4.46
N GLY A 248 1.34 -12.35 -4.92
CA GLY A 248 2.03 -11.11 -5.27
C GLY A 248 1.35 -10.37 -6.42
N VAL A 249 1.12 -11.02 -7.56
CA VAL A 249 0.48 -10.41 -8.74
C VAL A 249 -1.00 -10.12 -8.52
N PHE A 250 -1.69 -10.90 -7.67
CA PHE A 250 -3.05 -10.61 -7.23
C PHE A 250 -3.11 -9.21 -6.57
N PHE A 251 -2.24 -8.95 -5.58
CA PHE A 251 -2.22 -7.64 -4.93
C PHE A 251 -1.74 -6.52 -5.84
N GLU A 252 -0.82 -6.79 -6.76
CA GLU A 252 -0.37 -5.80 -7.75
C GLU A 252 -1.53 -5.30 -8.62
N SER A 253 -2.45 -6.21 -8.99
CA SER A 253 -3.61 -5.93 -9.84
C SER A 253 -4.85 -5.48 -9.07
N LEU A 254 -4.93 -5.78 -7.77
CA LEU A 254 -6.11 -5.54 -6.94
C LEU A 254 -6.62 -4.08 -6.96
N PRO A 255 -5.77 -3.02 -6.94
CA PRO A 255 -6.23 -1.64 -7.00
C PRO A 255 -7.10 -1.32 -8.23
N GLU A 256 -6.76 -1.90 -9.37
CA GLU A 256 -7.51 -1.71 -10.62
C GLU A 256 -8.80 -2.56 -10.63
N VAL A 257 -8.74 -3.76 -10.09
CA VAL A 257 -9.89 -4.66 -10.00
C VAL A 257 -11.00 -4.08 -9.14
N VAL A 258 -10.68 -3.54 -7.95
CA VAL A 258 -11.67 -2.97 -7.02
C VAL A 258 -12.37 -1.71 -7.56
N GLU A 259 -11.83 -1.08 -8.59
CA GLU A 259 -12.49 0.01 -9.29
C GLU A 259 -13.56 -0.48 -10.27
N ARG A 260 -13.54 -1.77 -10.62
CA ARG A 260 -14.27 -2.30 -11.78
C ARG A 260 -15.30 -3.36 -11.45
N ILE A 261 -15.11 -4.11 -10.36
CA ILE A 261 -16.05 -5.16 -9.94
C ILE A 261 -16.46 -4.99 -8.47
N ASP A 262 -17.59 -5.59 -8.10
CA ASP A 262 -18.02 -5.65 -6.69
C ASP A 262 -16.98 -6.48 -5.89
N PRO A 263 -16.61 -6.06 -4.67
CA PRO A 263 -15.70 -6.80 -3.80
C PRO A 263 -16.08 -8.28 -3.60
N ALA A 264 -17.36 -8.63 -3.63
CA ALA A 264 -17.83 -10.01 -3.55
C ALA A 264 -17.45 -10.89 -4.78
N GLU A 265 -17.12 -10.27 -5.90
CA GLU A 265 -16.72 -10.97 -7.12
C GLU A 265 -15.20 -11.21 -7.22
N ILE A 266 -14.40 -10.56 -6.35
CA ILE A 266 -12.93 -10.66 -6.37
C ILE A 266 -12.46 -12.10 -6.19
N ARG A 267 -13.13 -12.86 -5.32
CA ARG A 267 -12.80 -14.28 -5.12
C ARG A 267 -13.01 -15.10 -6.39
N LYS A 268 -14.05 -14.82 -7.18
CA LYS A 268 -14.32 -15.48 -8.45
C LYS A 268 -13.26 -15.12 -9.48
N TRP A 269 -12.91 -13.84 -9.61
CA TRP A 269 -11.82 -13.38 -10.46
C TRP A 269 -10.48 -14.07 -10.12
N ALA A 270 -10.11 -14.12 -8.85
CA ALA A 270 -8.89 -14.79 -8.41
C ALA A 270 -8.93 -16.30 -8.65
N GLY A 271 -10.10 -16.94 -8.45
CA GLY A 271 -10.31 -18.36 -8.73
C GLY A 271 -10.14 -18.71 -10.21
N THR A 272 -10.57 -17.84 -11.11
CA THR A 272 -10.30 -17.98 -12.55
C THR A 272 -8.79 -17.93 -12.83
N GLY A 273 -8.07 -16.99 -12.23
CA GLY A 273 -6.60 -16.94 -12.33
C GLY A 273 -5.91 -18.20 -11.83
N LEU A 274 -6.45 -18.84 -10.78
CA LEU A 274 -5.94 -20.13 -10.30
C LEU A 274 -6.15 -21.25 -11.32
N LYS A 275 -7.32 -21.33 -11.98
CA LYS A 275 -7.58 -22.29 -13.07
C LYS A 275 -6.61 -22.10 -14.24
N VAL A 276 -6.25 -20.85 -14.55
CA VAL A 276 -5.23 -20.55 -15.56
C VAL A 276 -3.85 -21.02 -15.09
N TYR A 277 -3.52 -20.85 -13.80
CA TYR A 277 -2.25 -21.29 -13.22
C TYR A 277 -2.07 -22.81 -13.28
N GLU A 278 -3.13 -23.59 -13.11
CA GLU A 278 -3.10 -25.05 -13.24
C GLU A 278 -2.60 -25.52 -14.62
N LYS A 279 -2.68 -24.65 -15.64
CA LYS A 279 -2.18 -24.93 -16.99
C LYS A 279 -0.75 -24.45 -17.19
N ASP A 280 -0.44 -23.22 -16.83
CA ASP A 280 0.93 -22.68 -16.90
C ASP A 280 1.04 -21.43 -16.02
N LYS A 281 2.14 -21.36 -15.25
CA LYS A 281 2.43 -20.26 -14.34
C LYS A 281 2.53 -18.90 -15.06
N LYS A 282 3.11 -18.87 -16.28
CA LYS A 282 3.34 -17.61 -16.99
C LYS A 282 2.06 -17.00 -17.51
N ILE A 283 1.15 -17.83 -18.07
CA ILE A 283 -0.15 -17.32 -18.54
C ILE A 283 -1.02 -16.86 -17.38
N ALA A 284 -0.87 -17.42 -16.17
CA ALA A 284 -1.57 -16.94 -15.00
C ALA A 284 -1.07 -15.56 -14.56
N VAL A 285 0.25 -15.31 -14.61
CA VAL A 285 0.80 -13.97 -14.37
C VAL A 285 0.24 -12.97 -15.37
N ASP A 286 0.21 -13.33 -16.67
CA ASP A 286 -0.37 -12.49 -17.70
C ASP A 286 -1.89 -12.26 -17.47
N TYR A 287 -2.63 -13.31 -17.03
CA TYR A 287 -4.04 -13.17 -16.67
C TYR A 287 -4.22 -12.09 -15.58
N PHE A 288 -3.49 -12.19 -14.47
CA PHE A 288 -3.60 -11.19 -13.40
C PHE A 288 -3.19 -9.79 -13.86
N ALA A 289 -2.15 -9.68 -14.69
CA ALA A 289 -1.66 -8.39 -15.17
C ALA A 289 -2.61 -7.70 -16.16
N PHE A 290 -3.28 -8.45 -17.02
CA PHE A 290 -4.04 -7.87 -18.13
C PHE A 290 -5.56 -7.97 -17.96
N SER A 291 -6.09 -8.97 -17.22
CA SER A 291 -7.53 -9.13 -17.01
C SER A 291 -8.19 -7.90 -16.31
N PRO A 292 -7.54 -7.16 -15.41
CA PRO A 292 -8.15 -5.96 -14.85
C PRO A 292 -8.60 -4.97 -15.93
N SER A 293 -7.80 -4.78 -17.00
CA SER A 293 -8.17 -3.87 -18.10
C SER A 293 -9.43 -4.31 -18.83
N LEU A 294 -9.66 -5.62 -18.98
CA LEU A 294 -10.84 -6.19 -19.64
C LEU A 294 -12.11 -5.98 -18.83
N LEU A 295 -12.01 -5.90 -17.51
CA LEU A 295 -13.15 -5.61 -16.63
C LEU A 295 -13.75 -4.21 -16.84
N ALA A 296 -13.16 -3.37 -17.69
CA ALA A 296 -13.79 -2.14 -18.17
C ALA A 296 -15.01 -2.43 -19.05
N ASP A 297 -14.95 -3.48 -19.85
CA ASP A 297 -15.94 -3.83 -20.86
C ASP A 297 -16.65 -5.17 -20.60
N LEU A 298 -15.97 -6.12 -19.95
CA LEU A 298 -16.49 -7.44 -19.62
C LEU A 298 -16.94 -7.50 -18.15
N ASP A 299 -17.94 -8.30 -17.85
CA ASP A 299 -18.22 -8.72 -16.48
C ASP A 299 -17.33 -9.93 -16.09
N VAL A 300 -17.44 -10.36 -14.81
CA VAL A 300 -16.59 -11.46 -14.28
C VAL A 300 -16.88 -12.80 -14.96
N ARG A 301 -18.11 -13.06 -15.44
CA ARG A 301 -18.45 -14.28 -16.16
C ARG A 301 -17.86 -14.25 -17.58
N GLU A 302 -18.01 -13.14 -18.26
CA GLU A 302 -17.44 -12.95 -19.60
C GLU A 302 -15.92 -13.04 -19.57
N LEU A 303 -15.30 -12.49 -18.51
CA LEU A 303 -13.88 -12.64 -18.28
C LEU A 303 -13.49 -14.11 -18.03
N GLU A 304 -14.29 -14.87 -17.29
CA GLU A 304 -14.09 -16.30 -17.09
C GLU A 304 -14.21 -17.06 -18.43
N GLU A 305 -15.19 -16.73 -19.26
CA GLU A 305 -15.35 -17.31 -20.61
C GLU A 305 -14.14 -17.00 -21.50
N TRP A 306 -13.68 -15.74 -21.49
CA TRP A 306 -12.45 -15.35 -22.19
C TRP A 306 -11.25 -16.17 -21.71
N ALA A 307 -11.09 -16.34 -20.39
CA ALA A 307 -9.98 -17.10 -19.83
C ALA A 307 -10.04 -18.58 -20.22
N PHE A 308 -11.24 -19.21 -20.24
CA PHE A 308 -11.39 -20.61 -20.65
C PHE A 308 -11.14 -20.82 -22.14
N LYS A 309 -11.56 -19.90 -23.00
CA LYS A 309 -11.17 -19.91 -24.42
C LYS A 309 -9.64 -19.81 -24.55
N GLY A 310 -9.00 -18.94 -23.77
CA GLY A 310 -7.54 -18.81 -23.71
C GLY A 310 -6.82 -20.10 -23.27
N ILE A 311 -7.37 -20.78 -22.26
CA ILE A 311 -6.87 -22.10 -21.83
C ILE A 311 -6.96 -23.11 -22.98
N SER A 312 -8.08 -23.20 -23.68
CA SER A 312 -8.25 -24.11 -24.84
C SER A 312 -7.23 -23.81 -25.94
N VAL A 313 -7.03 -22.53 -26.27
CA VAL A 313 -5.99 -22.10 -27.24
C VAL A 313 -4.58 -22.49 -26.78
N PHE A 314 -4.31 -22.38 -25.47
CA PHE A 314 -3.02 -22.76 -24.90
C PHE A 314 -2.80 -24.28 -24.94
N GLU A 315 -3.81 -25.08 -24.61
CA GLU A 315 -3.76 -26.56 -24.67
C GLU A 315 -3.55 -27.06 -26.10
N GLU A 316 -4.18 -26.44 -27.09
CA GLU A 316 -3.91 -26.74 -28.49
C GLU A 316 -2.50 -26.33 -28.94
N SER A 317 -2.03 -25.16 -28.52
CA SER A 317 -0.71 -24.64 -28.88
C SER A 317 -0.22 -23.59 -27.86
N PRO A 318 0.73 -23.96 -27.00
CA PRO A 318 1.32 -23.01 -26.04
C PRO A 318 1.91 -21.74 -26.69
N ILE A 319 2.41 -21.86 -27.93
CA ILE A 319 2.95 -20.73 -28.70
C ILE A 319 1.85 -19.71 -29.03
N ARG A 320 0.63 -20.17 -29.31
CA ARG A 320 -0.54 -19.30 -29.60
C ARG A 320 -1.24 -18.84 -28.30
N GLY A 321 -1.27 -19.69 -27.28
CA GLY A 321 -1.95 -19.39 -26.02
C GLY A 321 -1.25 -18.32 -25.15
N ARG A 322 0.08 -18.27 -25.15
CA ARG A 322 0.80 -17.21 -24.38
C ARG A 322 0.44 -15.79 -24.84
N PRO A 323 0.50 -15.46 -26.15
CA PRO A 323 0.07 -14.13 -26.63
C PRO A 323 -1.41 -13.84 -26.39
N TYR A 324 -2.26 -14.87 -26.16
CA TYR A 324 -3.67 -14.68 -25.87
C TYR A 324 -3.86 -13.95 -24.55
N PHE A 325 -3.25 -14.42 -23.46
CA PHE A 325 -3.40 -13.83 -22.13
C PHE A 325 -2.71 -12.46 -21.98
N SER A 326 -1.67 -12.20 -22.78
CA SER A 326 -1.01 -10.87 -22.82
C SER A 326 -1.68 -9.89 -23.80
N LEU A 327 -2.88 -10.21 -24.32
CA LEU A 327 -3.69 -9.40 -25.25
C LEU A 327 -2.97 -9.08 -26.59
N LYS A 328 -2.01 -9.91 -27.00
CA LYS A 328 -1.22 -9.72 -28.22
C LYS A 328 -1.65 -10.62 -29.39
N SER A 329 -2.66 -11.44 -29.21
CA SER A 329 -3.15 -12.33 -30.26
C SER A 329 -4.48 -11.86 -30.85
N LYS A 330 -4.66 -12.07 -32.15
CA LYS A 330 -5.94 -11.82 -32.84
C LYS A 330 -7.07 -12.65 -32.20
N SER A 331 -6.81 -13.91 -31.83
CA SER A 331 -7.81 -14.78 -31.20
C SER A 331 -8.33 -14.20 -29.87
N SER A 332 -7.46 -13.55 -29.06
CA SER A 332 -7.92 -12.85 -27.85
C SER A 332 -8.80 -11.66 -28.18
N THR A 333 -8.40 -10.84 -29.15
CA THR A 333 -9.17 -9.66 -29.58
C THR A 333 -10.53 -10.08 -30.13
N ASP A 334 -10.58 -11.09 -31.01
CA ASP A 334 -11.83 -11.61 -31.60
C ASP A 334 -12.77 -12.13 -30.48
N THR A 335 -12.23 -12.86 -29.48
CA THR A 335 -13.02 -13.31 -28.33
C THR A 335 -13.57 -12.16 -27.51
N ILE A 336 -12.74 -11.13 -27.24
CA ILE A 336 -13.19 -9.94 -26.50
C ILE A 336 -14.32 -9.24 -27.27
N GLU A 337 -14.20 -9.07 -28.57
CA GLU A 337 -15.26 -8.42 -29.39
C GLU A 337 -16.55 -9.27 -29.41
N GLU A 338 -16.44 -10.59 -29.45
CA GLU A 338 -17.61 -11.48 -29.32
C GLU A 338 -18.33 -11.35 -27.97
N LEU A 339 -17.54 -11.19 -26.88
CA LEU A 339 -18.08 -11.05 -25.52
C LEU A 339 -18.58 -9.62 -25.23
N LYS A 340 -18.02 -8.59 -25.88
CA LYS A 340 -18.52 -7.23 -25.84
C LYS A 340 -19.92 -7.15 -26.44
N GLY A 341 -20.75 -6.26 -25.91
CA GLY A 341 -22.11 -6.01 -26.41
C GLY A 341 -23.10 -5.90 -25.26
N GLY A 342 -24.30 -5.42 -25.52
CA GLY A 342 -25.31 -5.15 -24.50
C GLY A 342 -24.93 -4.02 -23.53
N VAL A 343 -25.66 -3.94 -22.42
CA VAL A 343 -25.47 -2.92 -21.37
C VAL A 343 -25.04 -3.60 -20.08
N ALA A 344 -23.83 -3.28 -19.60
CA ALA A 344 -23.35 -3.75 -18.33
C ALA A 344 -23.96 -2.90 -17.19
N LEU A 345 -24.48 -3.56 -16.15
CA LEU A 345 -25.10 -2.92 -14.98
C LEU A 345 -24.20 -1.85 -14.35
N LYS A 346 -22.90 -2.14 -14.22
CA LYS A 346 -21.90 -1.21 -13.66
C LYS A 346 -21.83 0.14 -14.39
N LYS A 347 -22.13 0.20 -15.68
CA LYS A 347 -22.15 1.44 -16.46
C LYS A 347 -23.39 2.30 -16.19
N VAL A 348 -24.48 1.66 -15.73
CA VAL A 348 -25.80 2.31 -15.58
C VAL A 348 -26.32 2.31 -14.14
N ALA A 349 -25.66 1.60 -13.22
CA ALA A 349 -26.14 1.42 -11.83
C ALA A 349 -26.44 2.76 -11.12
N ASN A 350 -25.59 3.77 -11.27
CA ASN A 350 -25.82 5.08 -10.66
C ASN A 350 -27.03 5.79 -11.27
N ILE A 351 -27.26 5.66 -12.57
CA ILE A 351 -28.42 6.24 -13.25
C ILE A 351 -29.70 5.54 -12.75
N LEU A 352 -29.65 4.19 -12.65
CA LEU A 352 -30.75 3.39 -12.13
C LEU A 352 -31.05 3.68 -10.66
N LYS A 353 -30.03 3.95 -9.84
CA LYS A 353 -30.19 4.40 -8.47
C LYS A 353 -30.99 5.72 -8.41
N PHE A 354 -30.57 6.74 -9.17
CA PHE A 354 -31.31 8.02 -9.24
C PHE A 354 -32.73 7.82 -9.76
N TYR A 355 -32.90 6.93 -10.73
CA TYR A 355 -34.21 6.58 -11.25
C TYR A 355 -35.12 5.94 -10.17
N ALA A 356 -34.60 4.99 -9.40
CA ALA A 356 -35.32 4.37 -8.29
C ALA A 356 -35.72 5.39 -7.20
N VAL A 357 -34.78 6.27 -6.82
CA VAL A 357 -35.04 7.36 -5.86
C VAL A 357 -36.12 8.32 -6.40
N GLY A 358 -36.05 8.69 -7.68
CA GLY A 358 -37.05 9.57 -8.32
C GLY A 358 -38.44 8.97 -8.35
N LEU A 359 -38.57 7.64 -8.45
CA LEU A 359 -39.89 6.95 -8.44
C LEU A 359 -40.46 6.81 -7.03
N SER A 360 -39.63 6.59 -6.00
CA SER A 360 -40.11 6.17 -4.69
C SER A 360 -39.83 7.13 -3.53
N GLY A 361 -38.86 8.02 -3.70
CA GLY A 361 -38.30 8.81 -2.61
C GLY A 361 -37.38 8.02 -1.66
N VAL A 362 -37.18 6.72 -1.88
CA VAL A 362 -36.36 5.82 -1.05
C VAL A 362 -34.96 5.68 -1.64
N ASP A 363 -33.94 5.72 -0.79
CA ASP A 363 -32.54 5.51 -1.23
C ASP A 363 -32.25 4.02 -1.39
N PHE A 364 -32.24 3.53 -2.63
CA PHE A 364 -31.92 2.16 -3.01
C PHE A 364 -30.45 2.02 -3.41
N SER A 365 -29.87 0.86 -3.11
CA SER A 365 -28.62 0.38 -3.70
C SER A 365 -28.93 -0.57 -4.85
N ILE A 366 -28.24 -0.37 -5.98
CA ILE A 366 -28.33 -1.27 -7.14
C ILE A 366 -27.11 -2.17 -7.16
N ARG A 367 -27.33 -3.50 -7.16
CA ARG A 367 -26.28 -4.50 -7.14
C ARG A 367 -26.48 -5.58 -8.20
N SER A 368 -25.40 -6.26 -8.55
CA SER A 368 -25.45 -7.44 -9.42
C SER A 368 -26.02 -8.63 -8.65
N LYS A 369 -26.86 -9.44 -9.31
CA LYS A 369 -27.34 -10.72 -8.77
C LYS A 369 -26.23 -11.72 -8.50
N HIS A 370 -25.06 -11.56 -9.13
CA HIS A 370 -23.91 -12.45 -8.93
C HIS A 370 -23.34 -12.44 -7.53
N VAL A 371 -23.64 -11.41 -6.74
CA VAL A 371 -23.22 -11.33 -5.33
C VAL A 371 -24.14 -12.07 -4.38
N LEU A 372 -25.30 -12.55 -4.86
CA LEU A 372 -26.20 -13.37 -4.07
C LEU A 372 -25.67 -14.79 -3.93
N PRO A 373 -25.71 -15.40 -2.73
CA PRO A 373 -25.42 -16.82 -2.58
C PRO A 373 -26.35 -17.64 -3.49
N LEU A 374 -25.81 -18.67 -4.14
CA LEU A 374 -26.60 -19.66 -4.87
C LEU A 374 -27.52 -20.40 -3.88
N ALA A 375 -28.71 -19.89 -3.63
CA ALA A 375 -29.73 -20.58 -2.86
C ALA A 375 -30.58 -21.40 -3.83
N GLU A 376 -30.73 -22.70 -3.56
CA GLU A 376 -31.64 -23.56 -4.31
C GLU A 376 -33.06 -22.98 -4.22
N GLY A 377 -33.65 -22.65 -5.38
CA GLY A 377 -35.03 -22.16 -5.51
C GLY A 377 -35.22 -20.67 -5.79
N LEU A 378 -34.16 -19.86 -5.85
CA LEU A 378 -34.28 -18.49 -6.33
C LEU A 378 -34.41 -18.47 -7.86
N ASP A 379 -35.46 -17.83 -8.36
CA ASP A 379 -35.64 -17.56 -9.79
C ASP A 379 -34.66 -16.43 -10.20
N PHE A 380 -33.49 -16.83 -10.72
CA PHE A 380 -32.46 -15.88 -11.16
C PHE A 380 -32.86 -15.11 -12.44
N LEU A 381 -33.99 -15.42 -13.07
CA LEU A 381 -34.44 -14.71 -14.28
C LEU A 381 -35.08 -13.37 -13.94
N ASN A 382 -35.70 -13.23 -12.76
CA ASN A 382 -36.38 -12.02 -12.34
C ASN A 382 -35.50 -11.13 -11.45
N PRO A 383 -35.65 -9.81 -11.47
CA PRO A 383 -35.01 -8.93 -10.51
C PRO A 383 -35.41 -9.33 -9.08
N ILE A 384 -34.55 -9.04 -8.10
CA ILE A 384 -34.77 -9.41 -6.70
C ILE A 384 -34.55 -8.17 -5.86
N ILE A 385 -35.48 -7.91 -4.93
CA ILE A 385 -35.32 -6.86 -3.94
C ILE A 385 -35.20 -7.46 -2.53
N THR A 386 -34.23 -6.95 -1.75
CA THR A 386 -34.07 -7.32 -0.34
C THR A 386 -33.75 -6.06 0.46
N GLY A 387 -34.71 -5.65 1.32
CA GLY A 387 -34.62 -4.34 1.99
C GLY A 387 -34.50 -3.20 0.98
N ASN A 388 -33.43 -2.39 1.08
CA ASN A 388 -33.19 -1.27 0.16
C ASN A 388 -32.18 -1.62 -0.94
N VAL A 389 -32.00 -2.90 -1.27
CA VAL A 389 -31.09 -3.35 -2.34
C VAL A 389 -31.86 -4.02 -3.45
N ILE A 390 -31.71 -3.51 -4.66
CA ILE A 390 -32.27 -4.11 -5.89
C ILE A 390 -31.14 -4.85 -6.60
N TYR A 391 -31.33 -6.14 -6.79
CA TYR A 391 -30.37 -7.01 -7.49
C TYR A 391 -30.83 -7.24 -8.92
N LEU A 392 -29.97 -6.86 -9.88
CA LEU A 392 -30.24 -6.92 -11.30
C LEU A 392 -29.22 -7.79 -12.03
N GLU A 393 -29.54 -8.20 -13.25
CA GLU A 393 -28.58 -8.88 -14.10
C GLU A 393 -27.31 -8.03 -14.28
N PRO A 394 -26.12 -8.61 -14.22
CA PRO A 394 -24.86 -7.90 -14.39
C PRO A 394 -24.70 -7.30 -15.79
N LYS A 395 -25.36 -7.90 -16.78
CA LYS A 395 -25.36 -7.44 -18.16
C LYS A 395 -26.64 -7.87 -18.89
N ILE A 396 -27.25 -6.95 -19.62
CA ILE A 396 -28.37 -7.24 -20.52
C ILE A 396 -27.88 -7.11 -21.96
N LYS A 397 -27.97 -8.20 -22.72
CA LYS A 397 -27.59 -8.32 -24.14
C LYS A 397 -28.73 -8.96 -24.96
N LYS A 398 -29.95 -8.45 -24.75
CA LYS A 398 -31.15 -9.01 -25.41
C LYS A 398 -31.41 -8.39 -26.78
N TYR A 399 -31.01 -7.14 -26.93
CA TYR A 399 -31.15 -6.38 -28.18
C TYR A 399 -29.78 -5.88 -28.67
N ILE A 400 -29.73 -5.49 -29.96
CA ILE A 400 -28.50 -4.92 -30.54
C ILE A 400 -28.27 -3.51 -30.00
N ASP A 401 -29.35 -2.74 -29.79
CA ASP A 401 -29.29 -1.36 -29.37
C ASP A 401 -29.06 -1.23 -27.86
N PHE A 402 -28.22 -0.26 -27.50
CA PHE A 402 -27.95 0.09 -26.09
C PHE A 402 -29.23 0.55 -25.38
N GLU A 403 -30.04 1.40 -26.02
CA GLU A 403 -31.22 2.00 -25.42
C GLU A 403 -32.26 0.95 -25.05
N ASP A 404 -32.48 -0.02 -25.92
CA ASP A 404 -33.41 -1.14 -25.69
C ASP A 404 -32.98 -2.01 -24.51
N ASN A 405 -31.69 -2.35 -24.42
CA ASN A 405 -31.14 -3.10 -23.30
C ASN A 405 -31.17 -2.29 -21.98
N PHE A 406 -30.94 -0.97 -22.03
CA PHE A 406 -31.06 -0.11 -20.88
C PHE A 406 -32.51 0.08 -20.41
N ASN A 407 -33.45 0.07 -21.32
CA ASN A 407 -34.89 0.13 -20.98
C ASN A 407 -35.35 -1.11 -20.23
N ILE A 408 -34.75 -2.30 -20.47
CA ILE A 408 -35.01 -3.49 -19.64
C ILE A 408 -34.58 -3.25 -18.19
N TYR A 409 -33.41 -2.64 -17.95
CA TYR A 409 -32.99 -2.29 -16.59
C TYR A 409 -33.98 -1.31 -15.91
N LYS A 410 -34.43 -0.28 -16.63
CA LYS A 410 -35.43 0.67 -16.11
C LYS A 410 -36.73 -0.01 -15.74
N LEU A 411 -37.23 -0.91 -16.60
CA LEU A 411 -38.41 -1.69 -16.34
C LEU A 411 -38.25 -2.60 -15.13
N SER A 412 -37.10 -3.26 -14.99
CA SER A 412 -36.78 -4.09 -13.82
C SER A 412 -36.77 -3.27 -12.53
N VAL A 413 -36.12 -2.10 -12.52
CA VAL A 413 -36.12 -1.20 -11.36
C VAL A 413 -37.53 -0.71 -11.03
N MET A 414 -38.30 -0.30 -12.04
CA MET A 414 -39.66 0.18 -11.85
C MET A 414 -40.57 -0.91 -11.23
N HIS A 415 -40.41 -2.15 -11.68
CA HIS A 415 -41.10 -3.31 -11.16
C HIS A 415 -40.82 -3.53 -9.67
N GLU A 416 -39.53 -3.56 -9.29
CA GLU A 416 -39.11 -3.79 -7.89
C GLU A 416 -39.50 -2.63 -6.97
N VAL A 417 -39.36 -1.39 -7.44
CA VAL A 417 -39.82 -0.20 -6.72
C VAL A 417 -41.35 -0.24 -6.53
N GLY A 418 -42.09 -0.72 -7.54
CA GLY A 418 -43.53 -0.91 -7.45
C GLY A 418 -43.92 -1.89 -6.33
N HIS A 419 -43.20 -3.01 -6.20
CA HIS A 419 -43.42 -3.96 -5.10
C HIS A 419 -43.27 -3.29 -3.72
N VAL A 420 -42.28 -2.45 -3.53
CA VAL A 420 -42.08 -1.72 -2.27
C VAL A 420 -43.19 -0.68 -2.03
N GLN A 421 -43.53 0.10 -3.06
CA GLN A 421 -44.52 1.17 -2.94
C GLN A 421 -45.93 0.66 -2.65
N PHE A 422 -46.30 -0.47 -3.26
CA PHE A 422 -47.64 -1.05 -3.11
C PHE A 422 -47.69 -2.20 -2.11
N SER A 423 -46.64 -2.44 -1.35
CA SER A 423 -46.51 -3.50 -0.33
C SER A 423 -46.92 -4.89 -0.89
N THR A 424 -46.51 -5.20 -2.08
CA THR A 424 -46.80 -6.47 -2.78
C THR A 424 -45.60 -7.47 -2.71
N THR A 425 -44.60 -7.19 -1.89
CA THR A 425 -43.53 -8.16 -1.56
C THR A 425 -44.03 -9.13 -0.52
N GLU A 426 -44.03 -10.43 -0.82
CA GLU A 426 -44.23 -11.50 0.17
C GLU A 426 -42.99 -11.68 1.05
#